data_31614d8c33113ae86d9938c512a2aa7e
#
_entry.id   31614d8c33113ae86d9938c512a2aa7e
#
_cell.length_a   1.000
_cell.length_b   1.000
_cell.length_c   1.000
_cell.angle_alpha   90.00
_cell.angle_beta   90.00
_cell.angle_gamma   90.00
#
_symmetry.space_group_name_H-M   'P 1'
#
loop_
_entity.id
_entity.type
_entity.pdbx_description
1 polymer ?
#
loop_
_entity_poly.entity_id
_entity_poly.type
_entity_poly.pdbx_seq_one_letter_code
_entity_poly.pdbx_strand_id
1 'polypeptide(L)'
;MKKLVLMCLVVFVSMTSYGQKKDKDGWFTLFDGKTLKGWTVGANASSFQVVDGAIKVDGPRAHLFYTGKVNKGEFKNFEFQATVKTEPKANSGIFIHSAYQEDGWPDVGYEIQVNQSHGDWRKTGSVYSFKDVKETFVNDGDWYTKTIRVEGDKITVKVNGKVINEFVESQDRGDIGDSKKRLSSGKIALQAHDPQSVIYYKDIKIKPLP
;
A
#
# COMPACT_ATOMS: atom_id res chain seq x y z
N MET A 1 24.80 -32.14 -57.17
CA MET A 1 25.13 -31.60 -55.83
C MET A 1 24.20 -30.48 -55.55
N LYS A 2 23.14 -30.72 -54.74
CA LYS A 2 22.13 -29.70 -54.38
C LYS A 2 22.60 -29.00 -53.09
N LYS A 3 22.86 -27.68 -53.14
CA LYS A 3 23.19 -26.88 -51.96
C LYS A 3 21.92 -26.58 -51.18
N LEU A 4 21.87 -27.09 -49.95
CA LEU A 4 20.81 -26.79 -48.98
C LEU A 4 21.15 -25.45 -48.33
N VAL A 5 20.35 -24.41 -48.58
CA VAL A 5 20.47 -23.11 -47.92
C VAL A 5 19.61 -23.17 -46.66
N LEU A 6 20.24 -23.21 -45.49
CA LEU A 6 19.60 -23.16 -44.19
C LEU A 6 19.30 -21.70 -43.86
N MET A 7 18.03 -21.31 -43.94
CA MET A 7 17.56 -19.97 -43.61
C MET A 7 17.26 -19.92 -42.10
N CYS A 8 18.18 -19.37 -41.31
CA CYS A 8 17.97 -19.13 -39.89
C CYS A 8 16.96 -18.01 -39.70
N LEU A 9 15.77 -18.37 -39.21
CA LEU A 9 14.72 -17.42 -38.80
C LEU A 9 15.13 -16.83 -37.46
N VAL A 10 15.63 -15.60 -37.42
CA VAL A 10 15.90 -14.86 -36.18
C VAL A 10 14.61 -14.28 -35.71
N VAL A 11 14.00 -14.89 -34.70
CA VAL A 11 12.83 -14.37 -34.03
C VAL A 11 13.27 -13.24 -33.08
N PHE A 12 13.07 -11.99 -33.51
CA PHE A 12 13.20 -10.83 -32.63
C PHE A 12 12.06 -10.83 -31.60
N VAL A 13 12.30 -11.35 -30.42
CA VAL A 13 11.43 -11.11 -29.27
C VAL A 13 11.64 -9.65 -28.84
N SER A 14 10.78 -8.77 -29.29
CA SER A 14 10.73 -7.39 -28.77
C SER A 14 10.31 -7.45 -27.31
N MET A 15 11.27 -7.36 -26.38
CA MET A 15 10.99 -7.08 -24.98
C MET A 15 10.43 -5.66 -24.89
N THR A 16 9.11 -5.53 -24.97
CA THR A 16 8.44 -4.29 -24.61
C THR A 16 8.68 -4.07 -23.11
N SER A 17 9.57 -3.15 -22.81
CA SER A 17 9.74 -2.62 -21.47
C SER A 17 8.41 -1.97 -21.08
N TYR A 18 7.57 -2.68 -20.32
CA TYR A 18 6.39 -2.10 -19.68
C TYR A 18 6.87 -1.13 -18.59
N GLY A 19 7.22 0.08 -19.00
CA GLY A 19 7.26 1.21 -18.08
C GLY A 19 5.84 1.40 -17.55
N GLN A 20 5.67 1.46 -16.23
CA GLN A 20 4.38 1.80 -15.64
C GLN A 20 3.92 3.13 -16.22
N LYS A 21 2.90 3.09 -17.09
CA LYS A 21 2.36 4.28 -17.74
C LYS A 21 1.47 5.01 -16.75
N LYS A 22 1.65 6.33 -16.71
CA LYS A 22 0.73 7.26 -16.08
C LYS A 22 -0.55 7.31 -16.90
N ASP A 23 -1.71 7.18 -16.26
CA ASP A 23 -2.99 7.38 -16.96
C ASP A 23 -3.26 8.88 -17.22
N LYS A 24 -4.36 9.19 -17.93
CA LYS A 24 -4.75 10.57 -18.28
C LYS A 24 -4.98 11.48 -17.07
N ASP A 25 -5.34 10.88 -15.93
CA ASP A 25 -5.66 11.60 -14.69
C ASP A 25 -4.45 11.68 -13.74
N GLY A 26 -3.32 11.11 -14.14
CA GLY A 26 -2.04 11.21 -13.44
C GLY A 26 -1.73 10.06 -12.50
N TRP A 27 -2.50 8.99 -12.52
CA TRP A 27 -2.29 7.82 -11.67
C TRP A 27 -1.33 6.81 -12.30
N PHE A 28 -0.56 6.17 -11.44
CA PHE A 28 0.25 5.00 -11.76
C PHE A 28 -0.31 3.78 -11.04
N THR A 29 -0.53 2.69 -11.77
CA THR A 29 -0.90 1.40 -11.18
C THR A 29 0.32 0.80 -10.49
N LEU A 30 0.20 0.45 -9.21
CA LEU A 30 1.28 -0.16 -8.42
C LEU A 30 1.21 -1.69 -8.35
N PHE A 31 0.04 -2.26 -8.62
CA PHE A 31 -0.20 -3.70 -8.63
C PHE A 31 -0.92 -4.12 -9.91
N ASP A 32 -0.40 -5.13 -10.59
CA ASP A 32 -0.88 -5.58 -11.90
C ASP A 32 -2.04 -6.61 -11.82
N GLY A 33 -2.46 -6.97 -10.61
CA GLY A 33 -3.45 -8.01 -10.37
C GLY A 33 -2.94 -9.45 -10.53
N LYS A 34 -1.65 -9.64 -10.85
CA LYS A 34 -1.09 -10.96 -11.19
C LYS A 34 0.19 -11.30 -10.44
N THR A 35 1.01 -10.32 -10.13
CA THR A 35 2.33 -10.53 -9.53
C THR A 35 2.65 -9.49 -8.47
N LEU A 36 3.53 -9.82 -7.54
CA LEU A 36 4.11 -8.86 -6.59
C LEU A 36 5.32 -8.11 -7.17
N LYS A 37 5.46 -8.05 -8.48
CA LYS A 37 6.56 -7.32 -9.14
C LYS A 37 6.54 -5.84 -8.76
N GLY A 38 7.67 -5.34 -8.27
CA GLY A 38 7.79 -3.96 -7.77
C GLY A 38 7.41 -3.82 -6.28
N TRP A 39 7.21 -4.96 -5.62
CA TRP A 39 6.99 -5.03 -4.18
C TRP A 39 8.07 -5.91 -3.55
N THR A 40 8.51 -5.57 -2.36
CA THR A 40 9.49 -6.32 -1.58
C THR A 40 8.91 -6.62 -0.21
N VAL A 41 8.90 -7.88 0.16
CA VAL A 41 8.52 -8.32 1.50
C VAL A 41 9.78 -8.35 2.36
N GLY A 42 9.65 -7.98 3.62
CA GLY A 42 10.63 -8.28 4.65
C GLY A 42 10.52 -9.74 5.10
N ALA A 43 10.60 -9.98 6.39
CA ALA A 43 10.37 -11.32 6.96
C ALA A 43 8.96 -11.84 6.62
N ASN A 44 8.79 -13.17 6.68
CA ASN A 44 7.50 -13.86 6.49
C ASN A 44 6.83 -13.59 5.13
N ALA A 45 7.57 -13.73 4.05
CA ALA A 45 7.07 -13.46 2.69
C ALA A 45 5.80 -14.25 2.32
N SER A 46 5.58 -15.43 2.92
CA SER A 46 4.37 -16.24 2.73
C SER A 46 3.08 -15.57 3.20
N SER A 47 3.17 -14.49 4.01
CA SER A 47 2.02 -13.70 4.44
C SER A 47 1.35 -12.92 3.30
N PHE A 48 1.97 -12.85 2.12
CA PHE A 48 1.44 -12.14 0.96
C PHE A 48 1.35 -13.05 -0.25
N GLN A 49 0.16 -13.21 -0.80
CA GLN A 49 -0.12 -14.04 -1.97
C GLN A 49 -0.99 -13.27 -2.96
N VAL A 50 -0.89 -13.60 -4.24
CA VAL A 50 -1.84 -13.08 -5.24
C VAL A 50 -2.92 -14.12 -5.46
N VAL A 51 -4.16 -13.74 -5.16
CA VAL A 51 -5.35 -14.60 -5.28
C VAL A 51 -6.47 -13.80 -5.94
N ASP A 52 -7.04 -14.30 -7.01
CA ASP A 52 -8.20 -13.71 -7.71
C ASP A 52 -8.04 -12.21 -8.04
N GLY A 53 -6.85 -11.81 -8.49
CA GLY A 53 -6.57 -10.43 -8.86
C GLY A 53 -6.32 -9.48 -7.69
N ALA A 54 -6.22 -9.99 -6.46
CA ALA A 54 -5.93 -9.23 -5.26
C ALA A 54 -4.67 -9.74 -4.55
N ILE A 55 -4.01 -8.87 -3.81
CA ILE A 55 -3.02 -9.28 -2.80
C ILE A 55 -3.80 -9.74 -1.58
N LYS A 56 -3.78 -11.03 -1.31
CA LYS A 56 -4.25 -11.62 -0.06
C LYS A 56 -3.14 -11.49 0.98
N VAL A 57 -3.47 -10.91 2.11
CA VAL A 57 -2.64 -10.84 3.31
C VAL A 57 -3.18 -11.83 4.31
N ASP A 58 -2.36 -12.82 4.69
CA ASP A 58 -2.78 -13.93 5.55
C ASP A 58 -1.53 -14.61 6.11
N GLY A 59 -1.21 -14.35 7.37
CA GLY A 59 -0.02 -14.93 7.99
C GLY A 59 0.58 -14.08 9.11
N PRO A 60 1.75 -14.48 9.60
CA PRO A 60 2.44 -13.76 10.67
C PRO A 60 2.87 -12.36 10.23
N ARG A 61 3.20 -11.52 11.24
CA ARG A 61 3.63 -10.13 11.03
C ARG A 61 4.67 -10.00 9.91
N ALA A 62 4.37 -9.17 8.95
CA ALA A 62 5.22 -8.83 7.82
C ALA A 62 4.78 -7.51 7.17
N HIS A 63 5.64 -6.92 6.37
CA HIS A 63 5.31 -5.72 5.61
C HIS A 63 5.74 -5.89 4.15
N LEU A 64 4.84 -5.52 3.24
CA LEU A 64 5.05 -5.56 1.80
C LEU A 64 5.27 -4.12 1.31
N PHE A 65 6.52 -3.77 1.04
CA PHE A 65 6.95 -2.42 0.65
C PHE A 65 6.91 -2.25 -0.85
N TYR A 66 6.38 -1.13 -1.33
CA TYR A 66 6.51 -0.78 -2.73
C TYR A 66 7.94 -0.28 -3.01
N THR A 67 8.66 -1.02 -3.86
CA THR A 67 10.04 -0.76 -4.28
C THR A 67 10.17 -0.58 -5.79
N GLY A 68 9.02 -0.42 -6.46
CA GLY A 68 8.94 -0.36 -7.92
C GLY A 68 9.46 0.95 -8.51
N LYS A 69 9.30 1.07 -9.83
CA LYS A 69 9.92 2.15 -10.62
C LYS A 69 9.27 3.53 -10.45
N VAL A 70 7.98 3.60 -10.04
CA VAL A 70 7.30 4.89 -9.87
C VAL A 70 8.00 5.65 -8.76
N ASN A 71 8.59 6.80 -9.08
CA ASN A 71 9.38 7.62 -8.19
C ASN A 71 10.45 6.83 -7.38
N LYS A 72 10.94 5.71 -7.93
CA LYS A 72 11.87 4.78 -7.24
C LYS A 72 11.32 4.25 -5.91
N GLY A 73 9.99 4.19 -5.76
CA GLY A 73 9.33 3.81 -4.53
C GLY A 73 9.33 4.86 -3.43
N GLU A 74 9.71 6.12 -3.73
CA GLU A 74 9.78 7.21 -2.76
C GLU A 74 8.73 8.28 -3.10
N PHE A 75 7.87 8.59 -2.15
CA PHE A 75 6.76 9.54 -2.32
C PHE A 75 6.80 10.58 -1.20
N LYS A 76 6.64 11.85 -1.55
CA LYS A 76 6.52 12.97 -0.61
C LYS A 76 5.06 13.44 -0.55
N ASN A 77 4.60 14.12 -1.58
CA ASN A 77 3.19 14.46 -1.74
C ASN A 77 2.54 13.49 -2.73
N PHE A 78 1.41 12.95 -2.39
CA PHE A 78 0.74 11.98 -3.24
C PHE A 78 -0.73 11.79 -2.86
N GLU A 79 -1.48 11.18 -3.76
CA GLU A 79 -2.74 10.51 -3.46
C GLU A 79 -2.58 9.02 -3.76
N PHE A 80 -2.78 8.19 -2.75
CA PHE A 80 -2.76 6.73 -2.84
C PHE A 80 -4.19 6.21 -2.78
N GLN A 81 -4.49 5.19 -3.57
CA GLN A 81 -5.80 4.53 -3.54
C GLN A 81 -5.63 3.02 -3.64
N ALA A 82 -6.43 2.31 -2.85
CA ALA A 82 -6.59 0.87 -2.94
C ALA A 82 -8.05 0.48 -2.72
N THR A 83 -8.50 -0.59 -3.38
CA THR A 83 -9.73 -1.30 -3.04
C THR A 83 -9.39 -2.36 -2.01
N VAL A 84 -10.04 -2.33 -0.86
CA VAL A 84 -9.70 -3.12 0.33
C VAL A 84 -10.91 -3.94 0.77
N LYS A 85 -10.68 -5.16 1.27
CA LYS A 85 -11.66 -5.98 1.96
C LYS A 85 -10.99 -6.63 3.18
N THR A 86 -11.65 -6.56 4.33
CA THR A 86 -11.24 -7.26 5.56
C THR A 86 -12.15 -8.44 5.81
N GLU A 87 -11.61 -9.54 6.30
CA GLU A 87 -12.40 -10.59 6.92
C GLU A 87 -12.70 -10.22 8.38
N PRO A 88 -13.70 -10.84 9.04
CA PRO A 88 -14.03 -10.54 10.43
C PRO A 88 -12.83 -10.64 11.37
N LYS A 89 -12.68 -9.65 12.26
CA LYS A 89 -11.58 -9.51 13.22
C LYS A 89 -10.20 -9.28 12.62
N ALA A 90 -10.10 -8.94 11.33
CA ALA A 90 -8.82 -8.63 10.71
C ALA A 90 -8.28 -7.27 11.14
N ASN A 91 -6.98 -7.20 11.32
CA ASN A 91 -6.19 -6.00 11.57
C ASN A 91 -5.08 -5.86 10.53
N SER A 92 -4.91 -4.67 10.01
CA SER A 92 -3.87 -4.32 9.06
C SER A 92 -3.65 -2.80 9.04
N GLY A 93 -2.65 -2.35 8.29
CA GLY A 93 -2.34 -0.96 8.07
C GLY A 93 -1.76 -0.71 6.68
N ILE A 94 -1.90 0.53 6.23
CA ILE A 94 -1.15 1.05 5.09
C ILE A 94 -0.16 2.06 5.63
N PHE A 95 1.13 1.73 5.57
CA PHE A 95 2.20 2.63 5.99
C PHE A 95 2.53 3.61 4.87
N ILE A 96 2.77 4.86 5.23
CA ILE A 96 3.18 5.94 4.35
C ILE A 96 4.47 6.58 4.86
N HIS A 97 5.30 7.10 3.96
CA HIS A 97 6.63 7.67 4.27
C HIS A 97 7.52 6.72 5.07
N SER A 98 7.28 5.41 4.88
CA SER A 98 8.02 4.36 5.57
C SER A 98 9.37 4.11 4.91
N ALA A 99 10.35 3.64 5.69
CA ALA A 99 11.58 3.06 5.18
C ALA A 99 11.42 1.54 5.08
N TYR A 100 12.15 0.91 4.13
CA TYR A 100 12.23 -0.56 4.12
C TYR A 100 12.82 -1.05 5.43
N GLN A 101 12.18 -2.04 6.02
CA GLN A 101 12.60 -2.69 7.25
C GLN A 101 12.34 -4.18 7.11
N GLU A 102 13.36 -5.01 7.42
CA GLU A 102 13.29 -6.46 7.24
C GLU A 102 12.26 -7.10 8.16
N ASP A 103 12.25 -6.72 9.44
CA ASP A 103 11.34 -7.26 10.44
C ASP A 103 10.90 -6.15 11.41
N GLY A 104 9.91 -6.44 12.25
CA GLY A 104 9.35 -5.52 13.22
C GLY A 104 8.28 -4.62 12.60
N TRP A 105 7.81 -3.68 13.42
CA TRP A 105 6.89 -2.63 12.98
C TRP A 105 7.70 -1.49 12.38
N PRO A 106 7.33 -0.97 11.17
CA PRO A 106 8.03 0.17 10.60
C PRO A 106 8.08 1.33 11.60
N ASP A 107 9.27 1.80 11.91
CA ASP A 107 9.51 2.84 12.91
C ASP A 107 9.47 4.26 12.33
N VAL A 108 9.44 4.39 10.99
CA VAL A 108 9.42 5.65 10.24
C VAL A 108 8.09 5.84 9.54
N GLY A 109 7.64 7.08 9.43
CA GLY A 109 6.38 7.45 8.78
C GLY A 109 5.15 7.14 9.62
N TYR A 110 3.97 7.07 9.01
CA TYR A 110 2.71 6.84 9.68
C TYR A 110 2.00 5.60 9.19
N GLU A 111 1.30 4.93 10.08
CA GLU A 111 0.34 3.87 9.76
C GLU A 111 -1.06 4.45 9.62
N ILE A 112 -1.73 4.12 8.52
CA ILE A 112 -3.15 4.43 8.29
C ILE A 112 -3.94 3.13 8.43
N GLN A 113 -4.60 2.99 9.57
CA GLN A 113 -5.24 1.77 10.05
C GLN A 113 -6.25 1.17 9.08
N VAL A 114 -6.30 -0.17 9.02
CA VAL A 114 -7.29 -1.00 8.32
C VAL A 114 -7.86 -2.00 9.33
N ASN A 115 -9.00 -1.69 9.91
CA ASN A 115 -9.64 -2.48 10.96
C ASN A 115 -11.13 -2.12 11.05
N GLN A 116 -12.01 -3.11 10.87
CA GLN A 116 -13.45 -2.91 11.07
C GLN A 116 -13.88 -3.46 12.44
N SER A 117 -13.63 -4.75 12.70
CA SER A 117 -14.13 -5.47 13.87
C SER A 117 -13.07 -6.09 14.77
N HIS A 118 -11.77 -5.89 14.48
CA HIS A 118 -10.69 -6.35 15.37
C HIS A 118 -10.82 -5.72 16.77
N GLY A 119 -10.26 -6.37 17.79
CA GLY A 119 -10.30 -5.93 19.18
C GLY A 119 -9.61 -4.59 19.48
N ASP A 120 -8.67 -4.13 18.63
CA ASP A 120 -8.16 -2.76 18.72
C ASP A 120 -9.30 -1.78 18.41
N TRP A 121 -9.49 -0.81 19.28
CA TRP A 121 -10.53 0.21 19.16
C TRP A 121 -10.26 1.24 18.05
N ARG A 122 -9.03 1.33 17.57
CA ARG A 122 -8.65 2.20 16.46
C ARG A 122 -9.14 1.60 15.15
N LYS A 123 -10.08 2.28 14.50
CA LYS A 123 -10.74 1.77 13.31
C LYS A 123 -10.13 2.31 12.02
N THR A 124 -10.56 1.76 10.90
CA THR A 124 -10.11 2.16 9.56
C THR A 124 -10.09 3.67 9.40
N GLY A 125 -8.95 4.19 8.98
CA GLY A 125 -8.72 5.60 8.76
C GLY A 125 -8.01 6.33 9.90
N SER A 126 -7.78 5.69 11.05
CA SER A 126 -6.91 6.25 12.09
C SER A 126 -5.53 6.53 11.50
N VAL A 127 -4.95 7.67 11.81
CA VAL A 127 -3.50 7.87 11.82
C VAL A 127 -3.04 7.33 13.16
N TYR A 128 -2.59 6.07 13.15
CA TYR A 128 -2.47 5.21 14.32
C TYR A 128 -1.73 5.88 15.48
N SER A 129 -2.39 6.00 16.64
CA SER A 129 -1.91 6.64 17.87
C SER A 129 -1.67 8.15 17.80
N PHE A 130 -2.05 8.82 16.70
CA PHE A 130 -1.93 10.28 16.57
C PHE A 130 -3.30 10.95 16.42
N LYS A 131 -4.11 10.49 15.47
CA LYS A 131 -5.49 10.94 15.29
C LYS A 131 -6.37 9.74 14.96
N ASP A 132 -6.96 9.18 15.99
CA ASP A 132 -7.66 7.91 15.91
C ASP A 132 -9.14 8.09 15.58
N VAL A 133 -9.65 7.15 14.78
CA VAL A 133 -11.06 7.00 14.41
C VAL A 133 -11.63 5.83 15.23
N LYS A 134 -12.80 6.02 15.85
CA LYS A 134 -13.47 5.01 16.66
C LYS A 134 -14.64 4.33 15.94
N GLU A 135 -15.16 4.99 14.92
CA GLU A 135 -16.32 4.52 14.16
C GLU A 135 -15.89 3.69 12.95
N THR A 136 -16.74 2.72 12.59
CA THR A 136 -16.61 1.96 11.36
C THR A 136 -17.52 2.52 10.28
N PHE A 137 -17.03 2.60 9.04
CA PHE A 137 -17.75 3.15 7.88
C PHE A 137 -18.12 2.11 6.85
N VAL A 138 -17.65 0.88 7.02
CA VAL A 138 -17.86 -0.27 6.14
C VAL A 138 -17.86 -1.54 6.99
N ASN A 139 -18.46 -2.62 6.48
CA ASN A 139 -18.46 -3.91 7.18
C ASN A 139 -17.31 -4.79 6.71
N ASP A 140 -16.94 -5.79 7.53
CA ASP A 140 -16.11 -6.90 7.07
C ASP A 140 -16.83 -7.64 5.93
N GLY A 141 -16.07 -8.19 5.01
CA GLY A 141 -16.58 -8.84 3.80
C GLY A 141 -16.91 -7.89 2.64
N ASP A 142 -17.11 -6.60 2.90
CA ASP A 142 -17.39 -5.61 1.86
C ASP A 142 -16.11 -5.05 1.25
N TRP A 143 -16.09 -4.91 -0.08
CA TRP A 143 -15.06 -4.15 -0.77
C TRP A 143 -15.32 -2.66 -0.65
N TYR A 144 -14.30 -1.91 -0.27
CA TYR A 144 -14.36 -0.45 -0.19
C TYR A 144 -13.12 0.21 -0.77
N THR A 145 -13.26 1.42 -1.26
CA THR A 145 -12.14 2.23 -1.72
C THR A 145 -11.57 3.03 -0.55
N LYS A 146 -10.29 2.84 -0.27
CA LYS A 146 -9.52 3.66 0.68
C LYS A 146 -8.62 4.60 -0.08
N THR A 147 -8.71 5.90 0.21
CA THR A 147 -7.84 6.93 -0.36
C THR A 147 -7.06 7.60 0.76
N ILE A 148 -5.76 7.76 0.57
CA ILE A 148 -4.85 8.48 1.47
C ILE A 148 -4.20 9.58 0.64
N ARG A 149 -4.45 10.85 0.99
CA ARG A 149 -3.79 12.00 0.37
C ARG A 149 -2.84 12.63 1.38
N VAL A 150 -1.61 12.83 0.94
CA VAL A 150 -0.58 13.57 1.69
C VAL A 150 -0.19 14.79 0.87
N GLU A 151 -0.29 15.96 1.47
CA GLU A 151 0.08 17.23 0.85
C GLU A 151 0.63 18.17 1.93
N GLY A 152 1.91 18.49 1.84
CA GLY A 152 2.62 19.25 2.88
C GLY A 152 2.64 18.48 4.20
N ASP A 153 2.07 19.07 5.25
CA ASP A 153 1.97 18.51 6.60
C ASP A 153 0.61 17.85 6.90
N LYS A 154 -0.24 17.66 5.86
CA LYS A 154 -1.61 17.16 6.01
C LYS A 154 -1.78 15.78 5.41
N ILE A 155 -2.42 14.90 6.18
CA ILE A 155 -2.96 13.60 5.74
C ILE A 155 -4.49 13.71 5.69
N THR A 156 -5.10 13.38 4.56
CA THR A 156 -6.55 13.22 4.43
C THR A 156 -6.87 11.78 4.09
N VAL A 157 -7.71 11.13 4.88
CA VAL A 157 -8.15 9.74 4.65
C VAL A 157 -9.61 9.72 4.24
N LYS A 158 -9.91 9.01 3.13
CA LYS A 158 -11.28 8.81 2.65
C LYS A 158 -11.62 7.33 2.59
N VAL A 159 -12.87 7.01 2.87
CA VAL A 159 -13.50 5.71 2.63
C VAL A 159 -14.69 5.94 1.70
N ASN A 160 -14.72 5.23 0.57
CA ASN A 160 -15.74 5.38 -0.47
C ASN A 160 -15.98 6.85 -0.88
N GLY A 161 -14.89 7.62 -0.99
CA GLY A 161 -14.91 9.04 -1.34
C GLY A 161 -15.26 10.00 -0.20
N LYS A 162 -15.82 9.53 0.93
CA LYS A 162 -16.12 10.35 2.10
C LYS A 162 -14.88 10.57 2.95
N VAL A 163 -14.54 11.81 3.29
CA VAL A 163 -13.48 12.13 4.26
C VAL A 163 -13.90 11.63 5.63
N ILE A 164 -13.06 10.81 6.25
CA ILE A 164 -13.28 10.22 7.57
C ILE A 164 -12.23 10.65 8.59
N ASN A 165 -11.07 11.12 8.14
CA ASN A 165 -10.03 11.66 9.00
C ASN A 165 -9.18 12.71 8.26
N GLU A 166 -8.78 13.74 8.97
CA GLU A 166 -7.80 14.73 8.53
C GLU A 166 -6.81 14.95 9.67
N PHE A 167 -5.56 14.71 9.43
CA PHE A 167 -4.45 14.90 10.37
C PHE A 167 -3.53 15.98 9.83
N VAL A 168 -3.21 16.97 10.65
CA VAL A 168 -2.24 18.03 10.34
C VAL A 168 -1.08 17.88 11.32
N GLU A 169 0.10 17.49 10.81
CA GLU A 169 1.22 17.08 11.65
C GLU A 169 1.65 18.17 12.64
N SER A 170 1.71 19.42 12.19
CA SER A 170 2.06 20.58 13.03
C SER A 170 1.05 20.85 14.18
N GLN A 171 -0.17 20.33 14.08
CA GLN A 171 -1.26 20.58 15.04
C GLN A 171 -1.61 19.34 15.86
N ASP A 172 -1.73 18.18 15.19
CA ASP A 172 -2.33 16.98 15.76
C ASP A 172 -1.30 16.00 16.35
N ARG A 173 0.00 16.15 15.97
CA ARG A 173 1.03 15.19 16.38
C ARG A 173 1.33 15.21 17.87
N GLY A 174 1.22 16.36 18.51
CA GLY A 174 1.65 16.54 19.90
C GLY A 174 3.17 16.45 20.07
N ASP A 175 3.62 16.49 21.32
CA ASP A 175 5.02 16.25 21.67
C ASP A 175 5.22 14.76 21.98
N ILE A 176 5.73 14.02 21.00
CA ILE A 176 6.00 12.58 21.11
C ILE A 176 7.51 12.35 21.18
N GLY A 177 8.28 13.36 21.58
CA GLY A 177 9.74 13.29 21.71
C GLY A 177 10.44 12.91 20.39
N ASP A 178 11.46 12.05 20.47
CA ASP A 178 12.31 11.64 19.34
C ASP A 178 11.67 10.63 18.38
N SER A 179 10.32 10.52 18.38
CA SER A 179 9.65 9.61 17.45
C SER A 179 10.00 9.92 15.99
N LYS A 180 10.47 8.90 15.29
CA LYS A 180 10.72 8.94 13.84
C LYS A 180 9.42 8.96 13.02
N LYS A 181 8.25 8.95 13.68
CA LYS A 181 6.94 9.09 13.05
C LYS A 181 6.75 10.53 12.58
N ARG A 182 7.06 10.77 11.31
CA ARG A 182 7.02 12.10 10.69
C ARG A 182 6.60 12.01 9.24
N LEU A 183 5.95 13.07 8.75
CA LEU A 183 5.81 13.31 7.32
C LEU A 183 7.17 13.74 6.74
N SER A 184 7.59 13.09 5.68
CA SER A 184 8.84 13.36 4.99
C SER A 184 8.76 12.94 3.51
N SER A 185 9.43 11.89 3.17
CA SER A 185 9.26 11.09 1.96
C SER A 185 9.62 9.64 2.30
N GLY A 186 9.04 8.71 1.58
CA GLY A 186 9.34 7.30 1.82
C GLY A 186 8.38 6.39 1.06
N LYS A 187 8.40 5.13 1.46
CA LYS A 187 7.67 4.04 0.80
C LYS A 187 6.24 3.94 1.30
N ILE A 188 5.42 3.31 0.46
CA ILE A 188 4.13 2.74 0.86
C ILE A 188 4.38 1.29 1.25
N ALA A 189 3.77 0.83 2.36
CA ALA A 189 3.78 -0.58 2.71
C ALA A 189 2.40 -1.06 3.15
N LEU A 190 2.10 -2.34 2.86
CA LEU A 190 0.92 -3.04 3.33
C LEU A 190 1.33 -3.96 4.48
N GLN A 191 0.51 -4.03 5.53
CA GLN A 191 0.81 -4.79 6.73
C GLN A 191 0.08 -6.14 6.75
N ALA A 192 0.81 -7.21 7.09
CA ALA A 192 0.28 -8.41 7.71
C ALA A 192 0.47 -8.24 9.23
N HIS A 193 -0.61 -8.25 10.00
CA HIS A 193 -0.57 -7.97 11.43
C HIS A 193 -0.33 -9.22 12.27
N ASP A 194 -1.13 -10.24 12.04
CA ASP A 194 -1.12 -11.52 12.77
C ASP A 194 -1.80 -12.63 11.93
N PRO A 195 -1.62 -13.92 12.33
CA PRO A 195 -2.17 -15.04 11.55
C PRO A 195 -3.70 -15.15 11.49
N GLN A 196 -4.46 -14.39 12.28
CA GLN A 196 -5.92 -14.36 12.24
C GLN A 196 -6.43 -13.24 11.34
N SER A 197 -5.57 -12.32 10.96
CA SER A 197 -5.95 -11.15 10.16
C SER A 197 -5.85 -11.44 8.68
N VAL A 198 -7.01 -11.58 8.00
CA VAL A 198 -7.08 -11.79 6.56
C VAL A 198 -7.63 -10.55 5.86
N ILE A 199 -6.84 -10.00 4.95
CA ILE A 199 -7.17 -8.79 4.21
C ILE A 199 -6.88 -8.98 2.72
N TYR A 200 -7.62 -8.29 1.87
CA TYR A 200 -7.39 -8.27 0.42
C TYR A 200 -7.21 -6.84 -0.06
N TYR A 201 -6.23 -6.63 -0.93
CA TYR A 201 -5.94 -5.36 -1.57
C TYR A 201 -5.91 -5.52 -3.09
N LYS A 202 -6.62 -4.68 -3.83
CA LYS A 202 -6.58 -4.63 -5.30
C LYS A 202 -6.69 -3.19 -5.81
N ASP A 203 -6.59 -2.99 -7.11
CA ASP A 203 -6.69 -1.68 -7.76
C ASP A 203 -5.76 -0.63 -7.11
N ILE A 204 -4.56 -1.08 -6.72
CA ILE A 204 -3.60 -0.25 -6.00
C ILE A 204 -2.95 0.72 -6.97
N LYS A 205 -3.11 2.00 -6.71
CA LYS A 205 -2.57 3.07 -7.54
C LYS A 205 -2.13 4.27 -6.72
N ILE A 206 -1.24 5.07 -7.31
CA ILE A 206 -0.73 6.30 -6.70
C ILE A 206 -0.64 7.41 -7.73
N LYS A 207 -0.93 8.63 -7.28
CA LYS A 207 -0.77 9.87 -8.04
C LYS A 207 0.20 10.77 -7.27
N PRO A 208 1.46 10.88 -7.69
CA PRO A 208 2.38 11.88 -7.12
C PRO A 208 1.83 13.28 -7.33
N LEU A 209 1.97 14.12 -6.31
CA LEU A 209 1.58 15.53 -6.31
C LEU A 209 2.84 16.41 -6.26
N PRO A 210 2.73 17.68 -6.67
CA PRO A 210 3.83 18.66 -6.59
C PRO A 210 4.40 18.83 -5.20
#